data_1b672fb14331a66edbcf0d82c8286564
#
_entry.id   1b672fb14331a66edbcf0d82c8286564
#
_cell.length_a   1.000
_cell.length_b   1.000
_cell.length_c   1.000
_cell.angle_alpha   90.00
_cell.angle_beta   90.00
_cell.angle_gamma   90.00
#
_symmetry.space_group_name_H-M   'P 1'
#
loop_
_entity.id
_entity.type
_entity.pdbx_description
1 polymer ?
#
loop_
_entity_poly.entity_id
_entity_poly.type
_entity_poly.pdbx_seq_one_letter_code
_entity_poly.pdbx_strand_id
1 'polypeptide(L)'
;MKTTARSERRRRVGARGFTLIELLVAIAILAVIAVLSWRGLDQIIRGRTTITNAMENERVFAQLFDQMRIDARQAASDDEAGQAAVSISGNTLQIVRYMVLPGKAPRLQVVRYRIVNGRVVRSASPPLGNVGELRRALNGGDSEGWNAIPLMGGVGSI
;
A
#
# COMPACT_ATOMS: atom_id res chain seq x y z
N MET A 1 -47.44 78.48 -34.74
CA MET A 1 -46.54 77.52 -34.06
C MET A 1 -46.82 76.15 -34.61
N LYS A 2 -45.93 75.59 -35.46
CA LYS A 2 -46.07 74.27 -36.07
C LYS A 2 -45.15 73.34 -35.32
N THR A 3 -45.66 72.35 -34.53
CA THR A 3 -44.91 71.32 -33.84
C THR A 3 -44.79 70.15 -34.78
N THR A 4 -43.50 69.85 -35.23
CA THR A 4 -43.18 68.72 -36.05
C THR A 4 -42.88 67.51 -35.13
N ALA A 5 -43.76 66.52 -35.12
CA ALA A 5 -43.54 65.23 -34.44
C ALA A 5 -42.54 64.44 -35.26
N ARG A 6 -41.38 64.17 -34.64
CA ARG A 6 -40.32 63.35 -35.17
C ARG A 6 -40.63 61.86 -34.85
N SER A 7 -41.06 61.11 -35.87
CA SER A 7 -41.33 59.67 -35.81
C SER A 7 -39.98 58.89 -35.65
N GLU A 8 -39.70 58.37 -34.47
CA GLU A 8 -38.62 57.44 -34.25
C GLU A 8 -38.98 56.08 -34.82
N ARG A 9 -38.41 55.75 -35.96
CA ARG A 9 -38.41 54.38 -36.51
C ARG A 9 -37.60 53.48 -35.63
N ARG A 10 -38.17 52.75 -34.71
CA ARG A 10 -37.55 51.58 -34.04
C ARG A 10 -37.23 50.56 -35.12
N ARG A 11 -35.91 50.34 -35.41
CA ARG A 11 -35.43 49.23 -36.18
C ARG A 11 -35.76 47.95 -35.42
N ARG A 12 -36.72 47.19 -35.90
CA ARG A 12 -36.96 45.82 -35.45
C ARG A 12 -35.73 45.00 -35.90
N VAL A 13 -34.86 44.65 -34.94
CA VAL A 13 -33.83 43.63 -35.13
C VAL A 13 -34.60 42.33 -35.34
N GLY A 14 -34.58 41.81 -36.56
CA GLY A 14 -35.24 40.56 -36.89
C GLY A 14 -34.66 39.44 -36.06
N ALA A 15 -35.45 38.83 -35.19
CA ALA A 15 -35.09 37.61 -34.48
C ALA A 15 -34.84 36.52 -35.53
N ARG A 16 -33.59 36.19 -35.81
CA ARG A 16 -33.24 35.02 -36.61
C ARG A 16 -33.59 33.79 -35.79
N GLY A 17 -34.58 33.02 -36.22
CA GLY A 17 -34.92 31.74 -35.66
C GLY A 17 -33.79 30.72 -35.95
N PHE A 18 -33.47 29.85 -35.01
CA PHE A 18 -32.56 28.74 -35.20
C PHE A 18 -33.09 27.78 -36.27
N THR A 19 -32.20 27.35 -37.14
CA THR A 19 -32.54 26.33 -38.13
C THR A 19 -32.49 24.96 -37.48
N LEU A 20 -33.31 24.02 -37.96
CA LEU A 20 -33.36 22.64 -37.45
C LEU A 20 -32.00 21.94 -37.64
N ILE A 21 -31.28 22.23 -38.71
CA ILE A 21 -29.94 21.69 -38.97
C ILE A 21 -28.91 22.22 -37.99
N GLU A 22 -28.99 23.45 -37.57
CA GLU A 22 -28.09 24.07 -36.59
C GLU A 22 -28.23 23.42 -35.20
N LEU A 23 -29.48 23.11 -34.80
CA LEU A 23 -29.78 22.38 -33.61
C LEU A 23 -29.20 20.93 -33.67
N LEU A 24 -29.36 20.27 -34.82
CA LEU A 24 -28.88 18.91 -35.04
C LEU A 24 -27.36 18.82 -34.97
N VAL A 25 -26.66 19.75 -35.59
CA VAL A 25 -25.20 19.87 -35.53
C VAL A 25 -24.72 20.17 -34.12
N ALA A 26 -25.38 21.06 -33.39
CA ALA A 26 -25.04 21.38 -32.00
C ALA A 26 -25.16 20.15 -31.09
N ILE A 27 -26.22 19.36 -31.22
CA ILE A 27 -26.42 18.13 -30.44
C ILE A 27 -25.33 17.10 -30.81
N ALA A 28 -24.99 16.95 -32.08
CA ALA A 28 -23.92 16.02 -32.53
C ALA A 28 -22.57 16.40 -31.93
N ILE A 29 -22.22 17.69 -31.93
CA ILE A 29 -20.96 18.17 -31.30
C ILE A 29 -20.97 17.91 -29.80
N LEU A 30 -22.06 18.22 -29.09
CA LEU A 30 -22.23 17.96 -27.68
C LEU A 30 -22.06 16.46 -27.36
N ALA A 31 -22.63 15.57 -28.16
CA ALA A 31 -22.50 14.13 -27.98
C ALA A 31 -21.04 13.68 -28.10
N VAL A 32 -20.30 14.20 -29.09
CA VAL A 32 -18.87 13.88 -29.25
C VAL A 32 -18.07 14.37 -28.03
N ILE A 33 -18.31 15.61 -27.59
CA ILE A 33 -17.63 16.17 -26.40
C ILE A 33 -17.95 15.32 -25.15
N ALA A 34 -19.20 14.91 -24.97
CA ALA A 34 -19.60 14.08 -23.83
C ALA A 34 -18.85 12.72 -23.82
N VAL A 35 -18.76 12.06 -24.98
CA VAL A 35 -18.03 10.78 -25.11
C VAL A 35 -16.54 10.95 -24.84
N LEU A 36 -15.91 12.02 -25.35
CA LEU A 36 -14.50 12.31 -25.12
C LEU A 36 -14.21 12.61 -23.65
N SER A 37 -15.09 13.40 -23.01
CA SER A 37 -14.99 13.71 -21.59
C SER A 37 -15.12 12.48 -20.71
N TRP A 38 -16.04 11.57 -21.03
CA TRP A 38 -16.21 10.31 -20.32
C TRP A 38 -14.96 9.42 -20.43
N ARG A 39 -14.40 9.28 -21.65
CA ARG A 39 -13.17 8.51 -21.87
C ARG A 39 -11.98 9.09 -21.11
N GLY A 40 -11.84 10.42 -21.09
CA GLY A 40 -10.78 11.09 -20.33
C GLY A 40 -10.89 10.83 -18.82
N LEU A 41 -12.10 10.88 -18.27
CA LEU A 41 -12.35 10.60 -16.86
C LEU A 41 -12.02 9.14 -16.50
N ASP A 42 -12.42 8.19 -17.33
CA ASP A 42 -12.14 6.75 -17.13
C ASP A 42 -10.62 6.46 -17.10
N GLN A 43 -9.84 7.12 -17.97
CA GLN A 43 -8.37 7.01 -17.96
C GLN A 43 -7.75 7.55 -16.67
N ILE A 44 -8.25 8.67 -16.15
CA ILE A 44 -7.77 9.25 -14.89
C ILE A 44 -8.06 8.31 -13.72
N ILE A 45 -9.26 7.74 -13.67
CA ILE A 45 -9.66 6.80 -12.61
C ILE A 45 -8.76 5.56 -12.63
N ARG A 46 -8.54 4.96 -13.81
CA ARG A 46 -7.65 3.80 -13.97
C ARG A 46 -6.20 4.13 -13.60
N GLY A 47 -5.69 5.27 -14.01
CA GLY A 47 -4.35 5.73 -13.66
C GLY A 47 -4.18 5.89 -12.14
N ARG A 48 -5.16 6.45 -11.44
CA ARG A 48 -5.15 6.56 -9.97
C ARG A 48 -5.07 5.20 -9.29
N THR A 49 -5.87 4.22 -9.74
CA THR A 49 -5.89 2.88 -9.14
C THR A 49 -4.52 2.20 -9.25
N THR A 50 -3.87 2.32 -10.40
CA THR A 50 -2.53 1.75 -10.62
C THR A 50 -1.48 2.38 -9.70
N ILE A 51 -1.49 3.72 -9.58
CA ILE A 51 -0.56 4.45 -8.69
C ILE A 51 -0.81 4.10 -7.23
N THR A 52 -2.07 4.06 -6.80
CA THR A 52 -2.41 3.72 -5.41
C THR A 52 -1.95 2.31 -5.04
N ASN A 53 -2.14 1.33 -5.93
CA ASN A 53 -1.70 -0.04 -5.71
C ASN A 53 -0.16 -0.15 -5.67
N ALA A 54 0.56 0.60 -6.51
CA ALA A 54 2.02 0.64 -6.49
C ALA A 54 2.54 1.25 -5.17
N MET A 55 1.97 2.37 -4.73
CA MET A 55 2.33 3.01 -3.47
C MET A 55 2.03 2.13 -2.24
N GLU A 56 0.93 1.38 -2.25
CA GLU A 56 0.59 0.46 -1.15
C GLU A 56 1.59 -0.70 -1.09
N ASN A 57 2.00 -1.25 -2.23
CA ASN A 57 3.05 -2.27 -2.28
C ASN A 57 4.39 -1.73 -1.73
N GLU A 58 4.83 -0.54 -2.15
CA GLU A 58 6.05 0.08 -1.63
C GLU A 58 5.97 0.30 -0.11
N ARG A 59 4.84 0.75 0.39
CA ARG A 59 4.62 0.94 1.83
C ARG A 59 4.74 -0.36 2.61
N VAL A 60 4.14 -1.45 2.10
CA VAL A 60 4.21 -2.77 2.74
C VAL A 60 5.64 -3.30 2.73
N PHE A 61 6.39 -3.12 1.63
CA PHE A 61 7.81 -3.43 1.57
C PHE A 61 8.63 -2.63 2.59
N ALA A 62 8.42 -1.32 2.66
CA ALA A 62 9.11 -0.47 3.61
C ALA A 62 8.86 -0.92 5.06
N GLN A 63 7.63 -1.25 5.42
CA GLN A 63 7.28 -1.76 6.74
C GLN A 63 7.97 -3.11 7.05
N LEU A 64 8.04 -4.02 6.07
CA LEU A 64 8.73 -5.30 6.23
C LEU A 64 10.23 -5.07 6.52
N PHE A 65 10.89 -4.25 5.70
CA PHE A 65 12.31 -3.96 5.88
C PHE A 65 12.61 -3.20 7.18
N ASP A 66 11.74 -2.27 7.58
CA ASP A 66 11.88 -1.57 8.86
C ASP A 66 11.78 -2.55 10.04
N GLN A 67 10.83 -3.48 10.00
CA GLN A 67 10.69 -4.50 11.02
C GLN A 67 11.91 -5.43 11.07
N MET A 68 12.38 -5.89 9.90
CA MET A 68 13.58 -6.72 9.81
C MET A 68 14.83 -5.97 10.33
N ARG A 69 14.96 -4.69 10.02
CA ARG A 69 16.03 -3.83 10.50
C ARG A 69 16.02 -3.67 12.01
N ILE A 70 14.83 -3.49 12.60
CA ILE A 70 14.65 -3.40 14.06
C ILE A 70 15.09 -4.72 14.71
N ASP A 71 14.60 -5.85 14.19
CA ASP A 71 14.95 -7.17 14.73
C ASP A 71 16.45 -7.44 14.61
N ALA A 72 17.06 -7.09 13.48
CA ALA A 72 18.50 -7.26 13.25
C ALA A 72 19.37 -6.36 14.15
N ARG A 73 18.94 -5.12 14.41
CA ARG A 73 19.65 -4.21 15.33
C ARG A 73 19.62 -4.66 16.79
N GLN A 74 18.63 -5.44 17.14
CA GLN A 74 18.48 -6.04 18.46
C GLN A 74 19.07 -7.46 18.54
N ALA A 75 19.76 -7.93 17.48
CA ALA A 75 20.37 -9.24 17.48
C ALA A 75 21.33 -9.40 18.65
N ALA A 76 21.30 -10.57 19.28
CA ALA A 76 22.26 -10.96 20.31
C ALA A 76 23.64 -11.21 19.69
N SER A 77 24.66 -11.37 20.52
CA SER A 77 25.93 -11.87 20.03
C SER A 77 25.84 -13.36 19.72
N ASP A 78 26.71 -13.85 18.84
CA ASP A 78 26.76 -15.28 18.48
C ASP A 78 27.07 -16.17 19.70
N ASP A 79 27.91 -15.67 20.62
CA ASP A 79 28.25 -16.38 21.88
C ASP A 79 27.03 -16.56 22.77
N GLU A 80 26.16 -15.52 22.90
CA GLU A 80 24.95 -15.58 23.71
C GLU A 80 23.85 -16.43 23.06
N ALA A 81 23.80 -16.41 21.73
CA ALA A 81 22.89 -17.26 20.96
C ALA A 81 23.34 -18.72 20.93
N GLY A 82 24.62 -18.98 21.21
CA GLY A 82 25.24 -20.29 21.11
C GLY A 82 25.41 -20.81 19.67
N GLN A 83 25.14 -19.93 18.71
CA GLN A 83 25.29 -20.10 17.26
C GLN A 83 25.19 -18.75 16.59
N ALA A 84 25.30 -18.68 15.26
CA ALA A 84 25.07 -17.43 14.54
C ALA A 84 23.69 -16.84 14.91
N ALA A 85 23.68 -15.63 15.48
CA ALA A 85 22.48 -14.95 15.93
C ALA A 85 21.55 -14.58 14.75
N VAL A 86 22.13 -14.40 13.57
CA VAL A 86 21.38 -14.21 12.32
C VAL A 86 21.76 -15.34 11.37
N SER A 87 20.79 -16.11 10.93
CA SER A 87 21.01 -17.24 10.04
C SER A 87 19.89 -17.35 8.99
N ILE A 88 20.26 -17.84 7.81
CA ILE A 88 19.34 -18.14 6.73
C ILE A 88 19.43 -19.62 6.43
N SER A 89 18.31 -20.31 6.48
CA SER A 89 18.21 -21.73 6.13
C SER A 89 17.00 -21.97 5.25
N GLY A 90 17.24 -22.40 4.02
CA GLY A 90 16.20 -22.55 3.02
C GLY A 90 15.42 -21.22 2.84
N ASN A 91 14.12 -21.24 3.10
CA ASN A 91 13.23 -20.11 2.95
C ASN A 91 12.93 -19.36 4.28
N THR A 92 13.83 -19.52 5.26
CA THR A 92 13.66 -18.96 6.61
C THR A 92 14.85 -18.10 6.97
N LEU A 93 14.62 -16.83 7.27
CA LEU A 93 15.54 -15.97 7.99
C LEU A 93 15.22 -16.08 9.48
N GLN A 94 16.21 -16.47 10.29
CA GLN A 94 16.10 -16.60 11.74
C GLN A 94 17.02 -15.59 12.42
N ILE A 95 16.49 -14.88 13.42
CA ILE A 95 17.21 -13.87 14.20
C ILE A 95 17.00 -14.19 15.68
N VAL A 96 18.08 -14.34 16.43
CA VAL A 96 18.07 -14.36 17.90
C VAL A 96 18.29 -12.94 18.37
N ARG A 97 17.34 -12.35 19.08
CA ARG A 97 17.42 -10.96 19.50
C ARG A 97 17.13 -10.78 20.97
N TYR A 98 17.48 -9.62 21.50
CA TYR A 98 17.03 -9.18 22.81
C TYR A 98 15.61 -8.62 22.76
N MET A 99 14.82 -9.02 23.74
CA MET A 99 13.55 -8.39 24.04
C MET A 99 13.65 -7.70 25.41
N VAL A 100 13.47 -6.39 25.40
CA VAL A 100 13.45 -5.57 26.63
C VAL A 100 12.01 -5.32 27.04
N LEU A 101 11.62 -5.78 28.21
CA LEU A 101 10.33 -5.52 28.80
C LEU A 101 10.48 -4.48 29.92
N PRO A 102 9.55 -3.53 30.06
CA PRO A 102 9.61 -2.53 31.14
C PRO A 102 9.74 -3.19 32.50
N GLY A 103 10.74 -2.79 33.28
CA GLY A 103 10.98 -3.31 34.64
C GLY A 103 11.51 -4.74 34.73
N LYS A 104 11.91 -5.34 33.61
CA LYS A 104 12.49 -6.70 33.59
C LYS A 104 13.86 -6.70 32.93
N ALA A 105 14.70 -7.67 33.29
CA ALA A 105 15.95 -7.90 32.60
C ALA A 105 15.70 -8.30 31.13
N PRO A 106 16.59 -7.90 30.20
CA PRO A 106 16.51 -8.34 28.81
C PRO A 106 16.47 -9.86 28.71
N ARG A 107 15.67 -10.39 27.81
CA ARG A 107 15.58 -11.82 27.54
C ARG A 107 15.76 -12.07 26.06
N LEU A 108 16.25 -13.26 25.73
CA LEU A 108 16.36 -13.68 24.34
C LEU A 108 15.01 -14.07 23.78
N GLN A 109 14.85 -13.80 22.49
CA GLN A 109 13.70 -14.15 21.68
C GLN A 109 14.16 -14.62 20.31
N VAL A 110 13.59 -15.68 19.78
CA VAL A 110 13.83 -16.13 18.41
C VAL A 110 12.74 -15.56 17.51
N VAL A 111 13.16 -14.91 16.44
CA VAL A 111 12.26 -14.37 15.41
C VAL A 111 12.56 -15.09 14.10
N ARG A 112 11.53 -15.48 13.36
CA ARG A 112 11.63 -16.11 12.05
C ARG A 112 10.79 -15.38 11.03
N TYR A 113 11.38 -15.15 9.87
CA TYR A 113 10.68 -14.67 8.68
C TYR A 113 10.62 -15.80 7.67
N ARG A 114 9.43 -16.18 7.25
CA ARG A 114 9.20 -17.25 6.29
C ARG A 114 8.23 -16.84 5.21
N ILE A 115 8.42 -17.39 4.01
CA ILE A 115 7.41 -17.25 2.95
C ILE A 115 6.48 -18.47 3.05
N VAL A 116 5.22 -18.20 3.35
CA VAL A 116 4.15 -19.20 3.45
C VAL A 116 3.02 -18.79 2.54
N ASN A 117 2.67 -19.62 1.56
CA ASN A 117 1.60 -19.34 0.58
C ASN A 117 1.73 -17.96 -0.09
N GLY A 118 2.95 -17.59 -0.51
CA GLY A 118 3.21 -16.30 -1.15
C GLY A 118 3.07 -15.10 -0.22
N ARG A 119 3.18 -15.30 1.10
CA ARG A 119 3.15 -14.24 2.11
C ARG A 119 4.36 -14.33 3.01
N VAL A 120 4.94 -13.19 3.34
CA VAL A 120 5.97 -13.13 4.38
C VAL A 120 5.29 -13.15 5.74
N VAL A 121 5.59 -14.17 6.52
CA VAL A 121 5.08 -14.34 7.88
C VAL A 121 6.24 -14.18 8.85
N ARG A 122 6.09 -13.29 9.81
CA ARG A 122 7.01 -13.12 10.93
C ARG A 122 6.45 -13.87 12.14
N SER A 123 7.21 -14.84 12.63
CA SER A 123 6.91 -15.57 13.87
C SER A 123 7.91 -15.19 14.95
N ALA A 124 7.44 -14.92 16.15
CA ALA A 124 8.29 -14.58 17.29
C ALA A 124 7.97 -15.47 18.48
N SER A 125 9.00 -16.07 19.08
CA SER A 125 8.85 -16.87 20.29
C SER A 125 8.42 -16.02 21.49
N PRO A 126 7.88 -16.61 22.55
CA PRO A 126 7.85 -15.97 23.85
C PRO A 126 9.27 -15.58 24.33
N PRO A 127 9.40 -14.64 25.28
CA PRO A 127 10.70 -14.34 25.92
C PRO A 127 11.26 -15.58 26.59
N LEU A 128 12.48 -15.97 26.22
CA LEU A 128 13.14 -17.18 26.69
C LEU A 128 13.89 -16.93 27.99
N GLY A 129 13.72 -17.81 28.95
CA GLY A 129 14.28 -17.66 30.29
C GLY A 129 15.63 -18.34 30.52
N ASN A 130 15.98 -19.33 29.67
CA ASN A 130 17.17 -20.11 29.81
C ASN A 130 17.68 -20.69 28.48
N VAL A 131 18.93 -21.21 28.47
CA VAL A 131 19.57 -21.77 27.27
C VAL A 131 18.82 -23.00 26.73
N GLY A 132 18.19 -23.79 27.60
CA GLY A 132 17.43 -24.95 27.17
C GLY A 132 16.17 -24.57 26.35
N GLU A 133 15.51 -23.53 26.74
CA GLU A 133 14.38 -22.95 25.97
C GLU A 133 14.87 -22.38 24.63
N LEU A 134 16.00 -21.69 24.62
CA LEU A 134 16.60 -21.17 23.41
C LEU A 134 16.93 -22.30 22.42
N ARG A 135 17.61 -23.37 22.89
CA ARG A 135 17.93 -24.54 22.03
C ARG A 135 16.67 -25.18 21.45
N ARG A 136 15.62 -25.34 22.25
CA ARG A 136 14.34 -25.88 21.77
C ARG A 136 13.72 -24.95 20.71
N ALA A 137 13.73 -23.64 20.95
CA ALA A 137 13.22 -22.66 20.00
C ALA A 137 14.03 -22.62 18.70
N LEU A 138 15.35 -22.82 18.76
CA LEU A 138 16.23 -22.85 17.58
C LEU A 138 16.06 -24.11 16.73
N ASN A 139 15.97 -25.28 17.37
CA ASN A 139 15.94 -26.57 16.69
C ASN A 139 14.52 -27.06 16.37
N GLY A 140 13.52 -26.49 17.03
CA GLY A 140 12.10 -26.81 16.79
C GLY A 140 11.48 -25.94 15.70
N GLY A 141 10.31 -26.37 15.20
CA GLY A 141 9.43 -25.50 14.44
C GLY A 141 8.80 -24.42 15.33
N ASP A 142 7.94 -23.58 14.75
CA ASP A 142 7.11 -22.68 15.55
C ASP A 142 6.17 -23.51 16.40
N SER A 143 6.37 -23.47 17.71
CA SER A 143 5.56 -24.20 18.68
C SER A 143 4.37 -23.36 19.14
N GLU A 144 3.47 -23.98 19.85
CA GLU A 144 2.36 -23.29 20.52
C GLU A 144 2.88 -22.09 21.34
N GLY A 145 2.23 -20.94 21.19
CA GLY A 145 2.60 -19.70 21.86
C GLY A 145 3.49 -18.74 21.04
N TRP A 146 3.94 -19.12 19.84
CA TRP A 146 4.62 -18.19 18.96
C TRP A 146 3.61 -17.21 18.34
N ASN A 147 3.95 -15.92 18.38
CA ASN A 147 3.14 -14.90 17.75
C ASN A 147 3.48 -14.80 16.24
N ALA A 148 2.58 -15.26 15.39
CA ALA A 148 2.76 -15.23 13.95
C ALA A 148 1.92 -14.11 13.33
N ILE A 149 2.57 -13.18 12.64
CA ILE A 149 1.96 -12.01 12.00
C ILE A 149 2.29 -12.03 10.52
N PRO A 150 1.30 -12.05 9.62
CA PRO A 150 1.54 -11.85 8.20
C PRO A 150 1.93 -10.39 7.96
N LEU A 151 3.11 -10.15 7.36
CA LEU A 151 3.61 -8.79 7.10
C LEU A 151 3.36 -8.35 5.66
N MET A 152 3.33 -9.29 4.71
CA MET A 152 3.22 -8.97 3.29
C MET A 152 2.53 -10.09 2.53
N GLY A 153 1.67 -9.75 1.59
CA GLY A 153 1.05 -10.67 0.63
C GLY A 153 1.60 -10.47 -0.79
N GLY A 154 1.45 -11.51 -1.64
CA GLY A 154 1.78 -11.41 -3.06
C GLY A 154 3.25 -11.62 -3.42
N VAL A 155 4.05 -12.22 -2.52
CA VAL A 155 5.42 -12.62 -2.83
C VAL A 155 5.38 -13.88 -3.69
N GLY A 156 5.58 -13.72 -5.00
CA GLY A 156 5.82 -14.86 -5.88
C GLY A 156 7.15 -15.53 -5.51
N SER A 157 7.18 -16.86 -5.54
CA SER A 157 8.43 -17.60 -5.56
C SER A 157 9.20 -17.21 -6.83
N ILE A 158 10.41 -16.73 -6.68
CA ILE A 158 11.37 -16.60 -7.78
C ILE A 158 11.84 -17.98 -8.19
#